data_25060f1ea521fffd85da556c35971cd0
#
_entry.id   25060f1ea521fffd85da556c35971cd0
#
_cell.length_a   1.000
_cell.length_b   1.000
_cell.length_c   1.000
_cell.angle_alpha   90.00
_cell.angle_beta   90.00
_cell.angle_gamma   90.00
#
_symmetry.space_group_name_H-M   'P 1'
#
loop_
_entity.id
_entity.type
_entity.pdbx_description
1 polymer ?
#
loop_
_entity_poly.entity_id
_entity_poly.type
_entity_poly.pdbx_seq_one_letter_code
_entity_poly.pdbx_strand_id
1 'polypeptide(L)'
;MFRFFGEKKKDPQIKVLAREKTRYNDIYVIQNGVHRELWFKGNGEYYLQSRMDTQGQNPLALVYSRMIMASLLFCPEPRRMLMVGLGGAAVSNCLGEWFPNLKIDIVEVDGKVIDVAKKYFSLRESSHCKV
;
A
#
# COMPACT_ATOMS: atom_id res chain seq x y z
N MET A 1 -11.23 2.81 20.13
CA MET A 1 -12.55 2.17 19.95
C MET A 1 -13.30 2.92 18.85
N PHE A 2 -13.22 2.44 17.60
CA PHE A 2 -13.96 3.07 16.50
C PHE A 2 -15.35 2.44 16.41
N ARG A 3 -16.38 3.20 16.81
CA ARG A 3 -17.78 2.85 16.59
C ARG A 3 -18.13 3.09 15.14
N PHE A 4 -18.41 2.02 14.40
CA PHE A 4 -18.86 2.06 13.00
C PHE A 4 -20.38 2.20 12.84
N PHE A 5 -21.13 2.61 13.82
CA PHE A 5 -22.59 2.81 13.69
C PHE A 5 -23.08 4.03 14.46
N GLY A 6 -23.53 5.05 13.71
CA GLY A 6 -24.36 6.12 14.24
C GLY A 6 -24.41 7.37 13.37
N GLU A 7 -25.51 7.49 12.64
CA GLU A 7 -26.06 8.65 11.95
C GLU A 7 -25.86 8.79 10.45
N LYS A 8 -27.01 8.85 9.76
CA LYS A 8 -27.23 8.90 8.31
C LYS A 8 -26.73 10.23 7.67
N LYS A 9 -25.43 10.33 7.43
CA LYS A 9 -24.94 11.04 6.25
C LYS A 9 -24.69 9.97 5.19
N LYS A 10 -25.04 10.21 3.89
CA LYS A 10 -24.69 9.31 2.79
C LYS A 10 -23.18 9.11 2.86
N ASP A 11 -22.74 8.03 3.52
CA ASP A 11 -21.35 7.65 3.59
C ASP A 11 -20.80 7.45 2.18
N PRO A 12 -19.59 7.92 1.88
CA PRO A 12 -18.91 7.56 0.65
C PRO A 12 -18.98 6.05 0.54
N GLN A 13 -19.46 5.54 -0.60
CA GLN A 13 -19.77 4.12 -0.78
C GLN A 13 -18.55 3.27 -0.47
N ILE A 14 -18.47 2.73 0.73
CA ILE A 14 -17.45 1.78 1.13
C ILE A 14 -17.79 0.45 0.45
N LYS A 15 -16.87 -0.03 -0.38
CA LYS A 15 -17.01 -1.27 -1.11
C LYS A 15 -15.83 -2.20 -0.83
N VAL A 16 -16.11 -3.40 -0.35
CA VAL A 16 -15.10 -4.45 -0.24
C VAL A 16 -14.84 -5.00 -1.65
N LEU A 17 -13.60 -4.86 -2.13
CA LEU A 17 -13.16 -5.32 -3.45
C LEU A 17 -12.60 -6.73 -3.40
N ALA A 18 -11.92 -7.09 -2.30
CA ALA A 18 -11.36 -8.42 -2.08
C ALA A 18 -11.26 -8.73 -0.60
N ARG A 19 -11.32 -10.03 -0.31
CA ARG A 19 -11.02 -10.61 1.00
C ARG A 19 -10.23 -11.89 0.75
N GLU A 20 -9.02 -11.95 1.33
CA GLU A 20 -8.13 -13.10 1.24
C GLU A 20 -7.70 -13.51 2.65
N LYS A 21 -7.56 -14.80 2.88
CA LYS A 21 -7.05 -15.33 4.12
C LYS A 21 -5.77 -16.11 3.86
N THR A 22 -4.72 -15.77 4.61
CA THR A 22 -3.42 -16.44 4.54
C THR A 22 -3.03 -16.98 5.91
N ARG A 23 -1.89 -17.64 6.00
CA ARG A 23 -1.32 -18.02 7.29
C ARG A 23 -0.80 -16.85 8.11
N TYR A 24 -0.63 -15.69 7.48
CA TYR A 24 -0.07 -14.49 8.10
C TYR A 24 -1.16 -13.51 8.51
N ASN A 25 -2.17 -13.29 7.63
CA ASN A 25 -3.16 -12.23 7.81
C ASN A 25 -4.52 -12.60 7.19
N ASP A 26 -5.58 -11.99 7.69
CA ASP A 26 -6.82 -11.79 6.95
C ASP A 26 -6.70 -10.44 6.22
N ILE A 27 -6.67 -10.45 4.90
CA ILE A 27 -6.43 -9.30 4.02
C ILE A 27 -7.76 -8.79 3.48
N TYR A 28 -7.96 -7.48 3.53
CA TYR A 28 -9.12 -6.80 2.94
C TYR A 28 -8.66 -5.68 2.02
N VAL A 29 -9.23 -5.61 0.82
CA VAL A 29 -9.11 -4.48 -0.08
C VAL A 29 -10.42 -3.74 -0.11
N ILE A 30 -10.40 -2.46 0.21
CA ILE A 30 -11.59 -1.63 0.36
C ILE A 30 -11.47 -0.40 -0.55
N GLN A 31 -12.54 -0.10 -1.30
CA GLN A 31 -12.71 1.20 -1.94
C GLN A 31 -13.52 2.09 -1.00
N ASN A 32 -12.98 3.23 -0.64
CA ASN A 32 -13.58 4.21 0.25
C ASN A 32 -13.53 5.59 -0.43
N GLY A 33 -14.57 5.94 -1.14
CA GLY A 33 -14.56 7.11 -2.02
C GLY A 33 -13.43 7.01 -3.06
N VAL A 34 -12.54 8.00 -3.07
CA VAL A 34 -11.37 8.05 -3.96
C VAL A 34 -10.18 7.23 -3.46
N HIS A 35 -10.26 6.67 -2.26
CA HIS A 35 -9.17 5.92 -1.66
C HIS A 35 -9.38 4.41 -1.83
N ARG A 36 -8.33 3.72 -2.26
CA ARG A 36 -8.22 2.27 -2.17
C ARG A 36 -7.30 1.91 -1.02
N GLU A 37 -7.81 1.06 -0.14
CA GLU A 37 -7.19 0.77 1.14
C GLU A 37 -6.89 -0.72 1.28
N LEU A 38 -5.71 -1.04 1.78
CA LEU A 38 -5.29 -2.37 2.20
C LEU A 38 -5.38 -2.44 3.72
N TRP A 39 -6.16 -3.38 4.21
CA TRP A 39 -6.34 -3.62 5.63
C TRP A 39 -5.96 -5.05 5.98
N PHE A 40 -5.30 -5.22 7.13
CA PHE A 40 -5.10 -6.52 7.74
C PHE A 40 -5.95 -6.61 8.99
N LYS A 41 -6.47 -7.83 9.25
CA LYS A 41 -7.17 -8.13 10.48
C LYS A 41 -6.37 -9.14 11.30
N GLY A 42 -6.05 -8.79 12.53
CA GLY A 42 -5.38 -9.66 13.50
C GLY A 42 -5.89 -9.38 14.91
N ASN A 43 -6.00 -10.40 15.74
CA ASN A 43 -6.46 -10.30 17.13
C ASN A 43 -7.81 -9.57 17.29
N GLY A 44 -8.72 -9.73 16.30
CA GLY A 44 -10.02 -9.08 16.30
C GLY A 44 -10.05 -7.62 15.84
N GLU A 45 -8.89 -7.01 15.58
CA GLU A 45 -8.75 -5.62 15.18
C GLU A 45 -8.33 -5.49 13.70
N TYR A 46 -8.63 -4.32 13.11
CA TYR A 46 -8.26 -3.99 11.74
C TYR A 46 -7.14 -2.95 11.72
N TYR A 47 -6.12 -3.20 10.91
CA TYR A 47 -4.95 -2.35 10.75
C TYR A 47 -4.82 -1.89 9.32
N LEU A 48 -4.88 -0.58 9.10
CA LEU A 48 -4.67 0.02 7.78
C LEU A 48 -3.18 -0.08 7.40
N GLN A 49 -2.90 -0.87 6.37
CA GLN A 49 -1.54 -1.11 5.89
C GLN A 49 -1.12 -0.16 4.78
N SER A 50 -2.06 0.17 3.90
CA SER A 50 -1.75 1.06 2.77
C SER A 50 -3.00 1.78 2.30
N ARG A 51 -2.81 2.97 1.74
CA ARG A 51 -3.85 3.75 1.09
C ARG A 51 -3.32 4.35 -0.20
N MET A 52 -4.04 4.14 -1.28
CA MET A 52 -3.78 4.71 -2.59
C MET A 52 -4.90 5.69 -2.94
N ASP A 53 -4.55 6.87 -3.37
CA ASP A 53 -5.47 7.79 -4.03
C ASP A 53 -5.65 7.36 -5.48
N THR A 54 -6.85 6.93 -5.85
CA THR A 54 -7.15 6.43 -7.21
C THR A 54 -7.20 7.53 -8.25
N GLN A 55 -7.21 8.79 -7.83
CA GLN A 55 -7.10 9.96 -8.71
C GLN A 55 -5.66 10.43 -8.89
N GLY A 56 -4.70 9.84 -8.16
CA GLY A 56 -3.29 10.15 -8.28
C GLY A 56 -2.85 11.49 -7.69
N GLN A 57 -3.73 12.19 -6.95
CA GLN A 57 -3.41 13.50 -6.39
C GLN A 57 -2.53 13.42 -5.14
N ASN A 58 -2.59 12.30 -4.42
CA ASN A 58 -1.80 12.06 -3.21
C ASN A 58 -1.20 10.64 -3.21
N PRO A 59 -0.08 10.42 -3.90
CA PRO A 59 0.51 9.09 -4.05
C PRO A 59 1.00 8.50 -2.71
N LEU A 60 1.34 9.33 -1.73
CA LEU A 60 1.78 8.94 -0.39
C LEU A 60 0.76 9.40 0.66
N ALA A 61 -0.42 8.79 0.63
CA ALA A 61 -1.56 9.21 1.45
C ALA A 61 -1.36 9.00 2.96
N LEU A 62 -0.55 8.01 3.37
CA LEU A 62 -0.25 7.74 4.77
C LEU A 62 1.04 8.42 5.23
N VAL A 63 1.04 8.90 6.48
CA VAL A 63 2.19 9.64 7.05
C VAL A 63 3.46 8.80 7.03
N TYR A 64 3.40 7.52 7.40
CA TYR A 64 4.58 6.66 7.44
C TYR A 64 5.26 6.52 6.07
N SER A 65 4.49 6.47 4.98
CA SER A 65 5.07 6.37 3.63
C SER A 65 5.86 7.62 3.27
N ARG A 66 5.41 8.80 3.69
CA ARG A 66 6.16 10.06 3.56
C ARG A 66 7.42 10.07 4.43
N MET A 67 7.34 9.50 5.66
CA MET A 67 8.51 9.38 6.53
C MET A 67 9.57 8.44 5.94
N ILE A 68 9.17 7.34 5.29
CA ILE A 68 10.12 6.48 4.56
C ILE A 68 10.84 7.28 3.46
N MET A 69 10.10 8.09 2.69
CA MET A 69 10.70 8.91 1.65
C MET A 69 11.66 9.96 2.21
N ALA A 70 11.49 10.41 3.45
CA ALA A 70 12.43 11.31 4.09
C ALA A 70 13.83 10.70 4.27
N SER A 71 13.99 9.37 4.20
CA SER A 71 15.30 8.72 4.20
C SER A 71 16.19 9.15 3.03
N LEU A 72 15.59 9.62 1.92
CA LEU A 72 16.31 10.14 0.76
C LEU A 72 17.10 11.41 1.07
N LEU A 73 16.78 12.13 2.15
CA LEU A 73 17.60 13.25 2.63
C LEU A 73 19.02 12.81 3.00
N PHE A 74 19.21 11.55 3.40
CA PHE A 74 20.51 10.97 3.74
C PHE A 74 21.19 10.26 2.55
N CYS A 75 20.45 9.98 1.48
CA CYS A 75 20.94 9.37 0.24
C CYS A 75 20.18 9.95 -0.95
N PRO A 76 20.51 11.17 -1.39
CA PRO A 76 19.72 11.90 -2.40
C PRO A 76 19.79 11.27 -3.80
N GLU A 77 20.81 10.48 -4.10
CA GLU A 77 21.00 9.79 -5.39
C GLU A 77 21.07 8.27 -5.18
N PRO A 78 19.96 7.62 -4.76
CA PRO A 78 19.97 6.18 -4.52
C PRO A 78 20.06 5.43 -5.85
N ARG A 79 20.97 4.45 -5.92
CA ARG A 79 21.12 3.57 -7.11
C ARG A 79 20.49 2.20 -6.90
N ARG A 80 20.47 1.75 -5.67
CA ARG A 80 19.85 0.47 -5.28
C ARG A 80 19.17 0.61 -3.93
N MET A 81 18.02 -0.03 -3.80
CA MET A 81 17.25 -0.06 -2.55
C MET A 81 16.75 -1.48 -2.28
N LEU A 82 16.83 -1.91 -1.05
CA LEU A 82 16.13 -3.07 -0.54
C LEU A 82 14.95 -2.60 0.32
N MET A 83 13.76 -3.06 -0.02
CA MET A 83 12.57 -2.88 0.80
C MET A 83 12.18 -4.22 1.44
N VAL A 84 11.92 -4.21 2.74
CA VAL A 84 11.35 -5.35 3.48
C VAL A 84 9.91 -5.02 3.84
N GLY A 85 8.99 -5.77 3.23
CA GLY A 85 7.55 -5.50 3.25
C GLY A 85 7.11 -4.66 2.04
N LEU A 86 5.96 -5.05 1.44
CA LEU A 86 5.40 -4.41 0.25
C LEU A 86 4.16 -3.57 0.56
N GLY A 87 3.23 -4.16 1.31
CA GLY A 87 1.90 -3.58 1.53
C GLY A 87 1.17 -3.30 0.21
N GLY A 88 0.61 -2.11 0.06
CA GLY A 88 -0.05 -1.65 -1.16
C GLY A 88 0.88 -0.94 -2.14
N ALA A 89 2.18 -1.21 -2.14
CA ALA A 89 3.15 -0.71 -3.10
C ALA A 89 3.27 0.83 -3.23
N ALA A 90 2.72 1.62 -2.29
CA ALA A 90 2.71 3.08 -2.41
C ALA A 90 4.13 3.67 -2.51
N VAL A 91 5.03 3.21 -1.66
CA VAL A 91 6.43 3.69 -1.63
C VAL A 91 7.19 3.23 -2.87
N SER A 92 7.10 1.93 -3.24
CA SER A 92 7.81 1.39 -4.41
C SER A 92 7.34 2.01 -5.72
N ASN A 93 6.03 2.27 -5.86
CA ASN A 93 5.49 2.94 -7.04
C ASN A 93 6.02 4.38 -7.16
N CYS A 94 6.01 5.16 -6.06
CA CYS A 94 6.56 6.52 -6.07
C CYS A 94 8.07 6.54 -6.35
N LEU A 95 8.83 5.63 -5.74
CA LEU A 95 10.26 5.52 -5.98
C LEU A 95 10.57 5.18 -7.43
N GLY A 96 9.82 4.24 -8.02
CA GLY A 96 9.98 3.86 -9.42
C GLY A 96 9.64 5.00 -10.39
N GLU A 97 8.67 5.84 -10.05
CA GLU A 97 8.28 7.00 -10.85
C GLU A 97 9.29 8.16 -10.72
N TRP A 98 9.70 8.47 -9.49
CA TRP A 98 10.57 9.62 -9.23
C TRP A 98 12.05 9.35 -9.50
N PHE A 99 12.47 8.08 -9.41
CA PHE A 99 13.86 7.64 -9.64
C PHE A 99 13.90 6.48 -10.64
N PRO A 100 13.70 6.73 -11.94
CA PRO A 100 13.55 5.69 -12.96
C PRO A 100 14.80 4.80 -13.12
N ASN A 101 15.96 5.25 -12.65
CA ASN A 101 17.21 4.48 -12.67
C ASN A 101 17.48 3.71 -11.36
N LEU A 102 16.64 3.90 -10.33
CA LEU A 102 16.76 3.20 -9.06
C LEU A 102 16.37 1.72 -9.23
N LYS A 103 17.24 0.82 -8.81
CA LYS A 103 16.93 -0.61 -8.71
C LYS A 103 16.34 -0.88 -7.33
N ILE A 104 15.13 -1.42 -7.30
CA ILE A 104 14.38 -1.72 -6.07
C ILE A 104 14.20 -3.23 -6.00
N ASP A 105 14.78 -3.86 -5.00
CA ASP A 105 14.52 -5.24 -4.64
C ASP A 105 13.57 -5.25 -3.42
N ILE A 106 12.44 -5.94 -3.53
CA ILE A 106 11.41 -5.99 -2.49
C ILE A 106 11.29 -7.42 -1.98
N VAL A 107 11.27 -7.58 -0.66
CA VAL A 107 11.01 -8.86 0.00
C VAL A 107 9.66 -8.78 0.71
N GLU A 108 8.73 -9.63 0.31
CA GLU A 108 7.41 -9.76 0.94
C GLU A 108 7.18 -11.24 1.31
N VAL A 109 6.80 -11.47 2.57
CA VAL A 109 6.61 -12.83 3.11
C VAL A 109 5.31 -13.46 2.66
N ASP A 110 4.30 -12.65 2.38
CA ASP A 110 2.97 -13.12 2.01
C ASP A 110 2.72 -12.92 0.50
N GLY A 111 2.81 -14.00 -0.27
CA GLY A 111 2.55 -13.96 -1.72
C GLY A 111 1.19 -13.40 -2.09
N LYS A 112 0.17 -13.50 -1.20
CA LYS A 112 -1.15 -12.89 -1.43
C LYS A 112 -1.12 -11.36 -1.36
N VAL A 113 -0.25 -10.78 -0.55
CA VAL A 113 -0.03 -9.34 -0.54
C VAL A 113 0.53 -8.88 -1.89
N ILE A 114 1.44 -9.66 -2.50
CA ILE A 114 1.98 -9.39 -3.83
C ILE A 114 0.87 -9.43 -4.89
N ASP A 115 0.03 -10.48 -4.89
CA ASP A 115 -1.09 -10.62 -5.81
C ASP A 115 -2.06 -9.44 -5.70
N VAL A 116 -2.38 -9.05 -4.46
CA VAL A 116 -3.27 -7.92 -4.15
C VAL A 116 -2.65 -6.60 -4.60
N ALA A 117 -1.36 -6.38 -4.37
CA ALA A 117 -0.66 -5.17 -4.78
C ALA A 117 -0.64 -5.03 -6.32
N LYS A 118 -0.40 -6.11 -7.05
CA LYS A 118 -0.47 -6.14 -8.52
C LYS A 118 -1.87 -5.83 -9.03
N LYS A 119 -2.89 -6.48 -8.46
CA LYS A 119 -4.26 -6.39 -8.95
C LYS A 119 -4.95 -5.07 -8.59
N TYR A 120 -4.69 -4.53 -7.41
CA TYR A 120 -5.48 -3.42 -6.87
C TYR A 120 -4.69 -2.14 -6.62
N PHE A 121 -3.37 -2.19 -6.52
CA PHE A 121 -2.53 -1.05 -6.13
C PHE A 121 -1.46 -0.69 -7.15
N SER A 122 -1.66 -1.14 -8.40
CA SER A 122 -0.81 -0.76 -9.54
C SER A 122 0.67 -1.12 -9.38
N LEU A 123 0.99 -2.12 -8.55
CA LEU A 123 2.36 -2.64 -8.51
C LEU A 123 2.76 -3.17 -9.88
N ARG A 124 3.87 -2.66 -10.42
CA ARG A 124 4.47 -3.11 -11.68
C ARG A 124 5.88 -3.59 -11.43
N GLU A 125 6.10 -4.87 -11.69
CA GLU A 125 7.46 -5.39 -11.75
C GLU A 125 8.12 -5.00 -13.07
N SER A 126 9.42 -4.77 -13.00
CA SER A 126 10.25 -4.39 -14.15
C SER A 126 11.69 -4.87 -13.94
N SER A 127 12.57 -4.55 -14.87
CA SER A 127 14.01 -4.77 -14.67
C SER A 127 14.60 -3.97 -13.50
N HIS A 128 13.90 -2.92 -13.06
CA HIS A 128 14.32 -2.03 -11.98
C HIS A 128 13.53 -2.21 -10.69
N CYS A 129 12.40 -2.92 -10.71
CA CYS A 129 11.59 -3.19 -9.51
C CYS A 129 11.19 -4.68 -9.50
N LYS A 130 11.69 -5.43 -8.53
CA LYS A 130 11.44 -6.86 -8.38
C LYS A 130 10.92 -7.16 -6.99
N VAL A 131 9.97 -8.10 -6.90
CA VAL A 131 9.44 -8.62 -5.64
C VAL A 131 9.76 -10.10 -5.52
#